data_a0b0d52c364ca31c8f4c5bb58bef24b6
#
_entry.id   a0b0d52c364ca31c8f4c5bb58bef24b6
#
_cell.length_a   1.000
_cell.length_b   1.000
_cell.length_c   1.000
_cell.angle_alpha   90.00
_cell.angle_beta   90.00
_cell.angle_gamma   90.00
#
_symmetry.space_group_name_H-M   'P 1'
#
loop_
_entity.id
_entity.type
_entity.pdbx_description
1 polymer ?
#
loop_
_entity_poly.entity_id
_entity_poly.type
_entity_poly.pdbx_seq_one_letter_code
_entity_poly.pdbx_strand_id
1 'polypeptide(L)'
;MKRDLLKEFESIIMKQKLNENVKQKLLGNLLRLKKQKVNLMVTGATGCGKSSTINALFGVEVAKVGTSVDPETMDIERYELDNLVVWDTPGLGDGKEADNRHSKRIIDKLYEKDKNGNLLIDLVLVILDGGSRDLGTSYELINNVVIPIESLQIEGI
;
A
#
# COMPACT_ATOMS: atom_id res chain seq x y z
N MET A 1 -5.10 -10.61 18.36
CA MET A 1 -3.69 -11.11 18.31
C MET A 1 -3.07 -10.55 17.02
N LYS A 2 -2.01 -9.80 17.16
CA LYS A 2 -1.34 -9.16 16.02
C LYS A 2 -0.76 -10.22 15.08
N ARG A 3 -1.06 -10.15 13.78
CA ARG A 3 -0.59 -11.09 12.78
C ARG A 3 0.89 -10.82 12.45
N ASP A 4 1.74 -11.84 12.54
CA ASP A 4 3.16 -11.75 12.14
C ASP A 4 3.33 -12.39 10.75
N LEU A 5 3.15 -11.58 9.72
CA LEU A 5 3.23 -12.00 8.33
C LEU A 5 4.58 -12.63 7.98
N LEU A 6 5.67 -12.13 8.54
CA LEU A 6 7.00 -12.66 8.23
C LEU A 6 7.22 -14.05 8.81
N LYS A 7 6.66 -14.34 10.00
CA LYS A 7 6.66 -15.70 10.55
C LYS A 7 5.78 -16.64 9.76
N GLU A 8 4.64 -16.18 9.25
CA GLU A 8 3.80 -16.98 8.36
C GLU A 8 4.56 -17.35 7.08
N PHE A 9 5.23 -16.39 6.41
CA PHE A 9 6.06 -16.65 5.25
C PHE A 9 7.22 -17.61 5.55
N GLU A 10 7.90 -17.44 6.67
CA GLU A 10 8.96 -18.36 7.12
C GLU A 10 8.43 -19.77 7.24
N SER A 11 7.28 -19.97 7.89
CA SER A 11 6.62 -21.27 8.01
C SER A 11 6.26 -21.88 6.66
N ILE A 12 5.77 -21.07 5.71
CA ILE A 12 5.45 -21.52 4.36
C ILE A 12 6.71 -21.99 3.63
N ILE A 13 7.79 -21.21 3.65
CA ILE A 13 9.07 -21.58 3.03
C ILE A 13 9.61 -22.89 3.60
N MET A 14 9.53 -23.05 4.92
CA MET A 14 10.01 -24.26 5.60
C MET A 14 9.23 -25.52 5.22
N LYS A 15 7.92 -25.39 4.97
CA LYS A 15 7.03 -26.51 4.59
C LYS A 15 7.12 -26.89 3.10
N GLN A 16 7.64 -26.01 2.25
CA GLN A 16 7.75 -26.29 0.81
C GLN A 16 8.90 -27.26 0.51
N LYS A 17 8.68 -28.17 -0.45
CA LYS A 17 9.71 -29.06 -1.00
C LYS A 17 10.61 -28.29 -1.99
N LEU A 18 11.41 -27.36 -1.48
CA LEU A 18 12.36 -26.57 -2.26
C LEU A 18 13.77 -27.15 -2.13
N ASN A 19 14.60 -26.92 -3.16
CA ASN A 19 16.03 -27.15 -3.08
C ASN A 19 16.63 -26.31 -1.92
N GLU A 20 17.56 -26.88 -1.15
CA GLU A 20 18.16 -26.23 0.03
C GLU A 20 18.80 -24.89 -0.29
N ASN A 21 19.46 -24.74 -1.44
CA ASN A 21 20.05 -23.46 -1.88
C ASN A 21 18.97 -22.38 -2.11
N VAL A 22 17.84 -22.75 -2.72
CA VAL A 22 16.69 -21.85 -2.93
C VAL A 22 16.07 -21.48 -1.60
N LYS A 23 15.90 -22.45 -0.71
CA LYS A 23 15.34 -22.25 0.63
C LYS A 23 16.18 -21.28 1.46
N GLN A 24 17.51 -21.48 1.48
CA GLN A 24 18.44 -20.58 2.18
C GLN A 24 18.41 -19.16 1.60
N LYS A 25 18.34 -19.02 0.27
CA LYS A 25 18.22 -17.71 -0.38
C LYS A 25 16.92 -16.99 -0.01
N LEU A 26 15.80 -17.70 0.00
CA LEU A 26 14.50 -17.15 0.41
C LEU A 26 14.49 -16.73 1.89
N LEU A 27 15.02 -17.57 2.77
CA LEU A 27 15.15 -17.24 4.20
C LEU A 27 16.09 -16.06 4.43
N GLY A 28 17.19 -15.97 3.71
CA GLY A 28 18.11 -14.83 3.75
C GLY A 28 17.44 -13.53 3.33
N ASN A 29 16.65 -13.55 2.25
CA ASN A 29 15.86 -12.40 1.81
C ASN A 29 14.79 -12.00 2.85
N LEU A 30 14.13 -12.99 3.46
CA LEU A 30 13.16 -12.75 4.52
C LEU A 30 13.80 -12.09 5.74
N LEU A 31 15.00 -12.52 6.14
CA LEU A 31 15.76 -11.91 7.24
C LEU A 31 16.17 -10.47 6.92
N ARG A 32 16.49 -10.16 5.67
CA ARG A 32 16.76 -8.78 5.22
C ARG A 32 15.49 -7.93 5.33
N LEU A 33 14.35 -8.43 4.87
CA LEU A 33 13.06 -7.75 4.99
C LEU A 33 12.68 -7.50 6.45
N LYS A 34 12.96 -8.43 7.37
CA LYS A 34 12.74 -8.22 8.81
C LYS A 34 13.50 -7.02 9.39
N LYS A 35 14.60 -6.64 8.79
CA LYS A 35 15.44 -5.52 9.25
C LYS A 35 15.12 -4.19 8.58
N GLN A 36 14.39 -4.20 7.47
CA GLN A 36 14.02 -3.01 6.71
C GLN A 36 12.55 -2.67 6.94
N LYS A 37 12.26 -1.41 7.18
CA LYS A 37 10.88 -0.91 7.14
C LYS A 37 10.47 -0.78 5.68
N VAL A 38 9.34 -1.37 5.33
CA VAL A 38 8.71 -1.26 4.00
C VAL A 38 7.51 -0.33 4.14
N ASN A 39 7.49 0.72 3.35
CA ASN A 39 6.40 1.69 3.30
C ASN A 39 5.49 1.36 2.11
N LEU A 40 4.29 0.90 2.41
CA LEU A 40 3.25 0.56 1.45
C LEU A 40 2.16 1.62 1.46
N MET A 41 1.96 2.31 0.35
CA MET A 41 0.79 3.17 0.17
C MET A 41 -0.37 2.36 -0.39
N VAL A 42 -1.55 2.52 0.19
CA VAL A 42 -2.80 1.91 -0.30
C VAL A 42 -3.69 3.00 -0.85
N THR A 43 -4.07 2.90 -2.10
CA THR A 43 -4.91 3.90 -2.79
C THR A 43 -5.98 3.24 -3.67
N GLY A 44 -6.95 4.02 -4.13
CA GLY A 44 -8.06 3.56 -4.96
C GLY A 44 -9.31 4.42 -4.77
N ALA A 45 -10.39 4.08 -5.47
CA ALA A 45 -11.66 4.79 -5.39
C ALA A 45 -12.28 4.74 -3.99
N THR A 46 -13.16 5.68 -3.69
CA THR A 46 -13.99 5.64 -2.47
C THR A 46 -14.83 4.37 -2.47
N GLY A 47 -14.88 3.69 -1.33
CA GLY A 47 -15.65 2.44 -1.17
C GLY A 47 -15.05 1.18 -1.80
N CYS A 48 -13.88 1.24 -2.46
CA CYS A 48 -13.27 0.07 -3.10
C CYS A 48 -12.66 -0.96 -2.12
N GLY A 49 -12.70 -0.72 -0.82
CA GLY A 49 -12.25 -1.67 0.20
C GLY A 49 -10.83 -1.45 0.74
N LYS A 50 -10.23 -0.26 0.61
CA LYS A 50 -8.90 0.07 1.14
C LYS A 50 -8.76 -0.26 2.63
N SER A 51 -9.59 0.34 3.46
CA SER A 51 -9.56 0.14 4.93
C SER A 51 -9.85 -1.30 5.32
N SER A 52 -10.76 -1.98 4.61
CA SER A 52 -11.03 -3.41 4.81
C SER A 52 -9.80 -4.27 4.49
N THR A 53 -9.08 -3.95 3.42
CA THR A 53 -7.84 -4.63 3.04
C THR A 53 -6.74 -4.41 4.09
N ILE A 54 -6.60 -3.17 4.60
CA ILE A 54 -5.65 -2.84 5.66
C ILE A 54 -5.99 -3.63 6.92
N ASN A 55 -7.25 -3.65 7.35
CA ASN A 55 -7.69 -4.42 8.52
C ASN A 55 -7.41 -5.92 8.35
N ALA A 56 -7.61 -6.46 7.16
CA ALA A 56 -7.29 -7.86 6.87
C ALA A 56 -5.77 -8.13 6.95
N LEU A 57 -4.93 -7.22 6.47
CA LEU A 57 -3.47 -7.33 6.58
C LEU A 57 -3.00 -7.32 8.04
N PHE A 58 -3.58 -6.46 8.86
CA PHE A 58 -3.22 -6.35 10.27
C PHE A 58 -3.84 -7.45 11.13
N GLY A 59 -4.90 -8.12 10.67
CA GLY A 59 -5.67 -9.10 11.42
C GLY A 59 -6.46 -8.51 12.59
N VAL A 60 -6.59 -7.19 12.65
CA VAL A 60 -7.34 -6.41 13.63
C VAL A 60 -7.92 -5.17 12.96
N GLU A 61 -8.96 -4.61 13.55
CA GLU A 61 -9.55 -3.38 13.06
C GLU A 61 -8.70 -2.18 13.50
N VAL A 62 -7.90 -1.65 12.59
CA VAL A 62 -7.04 -0.46 12.81
C VAL A 62 -7.50 0.72 11.97
N ALA A 63 -7.97 0.46 10.75
CA ALA A 63 -8.50 1.47 9.85
C ALA A 63 -10.04 1.54 9.96
N LYS A 64 -10.58 2.76 9.94
CA LYS A 64 -12.02 2.96 9.96
C LYS A 64 -12.63 2.52 8.64
N VAL A 65 -13.64 1.68 8.69
CA VAL A 65 -14.40 1.25 7.51
C VAL A 65 -15.65 2.12 7.42
N GLY A 66 -15.78 2.88 6.34
CA GLY A 66 -16.96 3.70 6.08
C GLY A 66 -18.21 2.85 5.92
N THR A 67 -19.22 3.14 6.73
CA THR A 67 -20.56 2.52 6.64
C THR A 67 -21.60 3.50 6.09
N SER A 68 -21.20 4.74 5.82
CA SER A 68 -22.06 5.85 5.39
C SER A 68 -21.54 6.51 4.10
N VAL A 69 -22.32 7.44 3.57
CA VAL A 69 -22.04 8.19 2.34
C VAL A 69 -20.85 9.16 2.50
N ASP A 70 -20.46 9.46 3.74
CA ASP A 70 -19.34 10.33 4.02
C ASP A 70 -18.02 9.53 4.01
N PRO A 71 -16.98 10.01 3.31
CA PRO A 71 -15.68 9.36 3.31
C PRO A 71 -15.07 9.39 4.71
N GLU A 72 -14.75 8.21 5.25
CA GLU A 72 -14.19 8.07 6.60
C GLU A 72 -12.73 8.56 6.67
N THR A 73 -11.96 8.43 5.58
CA THR A 73 -10.55 8.83 5.53
C THR A 73 -10.43 10.17 4.81
N MET A 74 -10.25 11.24 5.58
CA MET A 74 -10.12 12.61 5.05
C MET A 74 -8.68 13.04 4.80
N ASP A 75 -7.71 12.32 5.37
CA ASP A 75 -6.28 12.58 5.22
C ASP A 75 -5.51 11.26 5.10
N ILE A 76 -4.21 11.32 4.79
CA ILE A 76 -3.36 10.13 4.74
C ILE A 76 -3.08 9.67 6.17
N GLU A 77 -3.52 8.46 6.50
CA GLU A 77 -3.31 7.85 7.80
C GLU A 77 -2.16 6.83 7.75
N ARG A 78 -1.40 6.73 8.84
CA ARG A 78 -0.25 5.84 8.95
C ARG A 78 -0.49 4.75 9.97
N TYR A 79 -0.34 3.50 9.54
CA TYR A 79 -0.40 2.33 10.40
C TYR A 79 0.93 1.58 10.37
N GLU A 80 1.36 1.02 11.49
CA GLU A 80 2.62 0.29 11.58
C GLU A 80 2.39 -1.12 12.13
N LEU A 81 2.89 -2.12 11.41
CA LEU A 81 2.89 -3.52 11.78
C LEU A 81 4.29 -4.09 11.57
N ASP A 82 5.02 -4.30 12.68
CA ASP A 82 6.40 -4.77 12.67
C ASP A 82 7.31 -3.92 11.75
N ASN A 83 7.71 -4.45 10.60
CA ASN A 83 8.50 -3.73 9.60
C ASN A 83 7.67 -3.19 8.41
N LEU A 84 6.37 -3.38 8.41
CA LEU A 84 5.46 -2.84 7.41
C LEU A 84 4.80 -1.57 7.93
N VAL A 85 4.97 -0.48 7.21
CA VAL A 85 4.25 0.78 7.41
C VAL A 85 3.25 0.93 6.29
N VAL A 86 1.98 1.02 6.62
CA VAL A 86 0.89 1.20 5.65
C VAL A 86 0.40 2.64 5.73
N TRP A 87 0.33 3.28 4.57
CA TRP A 87 -0.18 4.62 4.37
C TRP A 87 -1.54 4.52 3.67
N ASP A 88 -2.62 4.70 4.42
CA ASP A 88 -3.99 4.72 3.89
C ASP A 88 -4.30 6.10 3.32
N THR A 89 -4.84 6.14 2.11
CA THR A 89 -5.13 7.40 1.43
C THR A 89 -6.64 7.65 1.36
N PRO A 90 -7.07 8.93 1.31
CA PRO A 90 -8.44 9.26 0.96
C PRO A 90 -8.86 8.59 -0.34
N GLY A 91 -10.10 8.18 -0.44
CA GLY A 91 -10.67 7.67 -1.68
C GLY A 91 -10.78 8.75 -2.76
N LEU A 92 -10.80 8.34 -4.01
CA LEU A 92 -11.08 9.17 -5.17
C LEU A 92 -12.46 8.82 -5.74
N GLY A 93 -13.13 9.78 -6.36
CA GLY A 93 -14.47 9.63 -6.90
C GLY A 93 -15.55 10.39 -6.15
N ASP A 94 -15.18 11.24 -5.18
CA ASP A 94 -16.11 12.04 -4.38
C ASP A 94 -16.40 13.42 -5.00
N GLY A 95 -15.95 13.64 -6.24
CA GLY A 95 -16.13 14.87 -7.02
C GLY A 95 -14.83 15.65 -7.25
N LYS A 96 -14.82 16.45 -8.31
CA LYS A 96 -13.61 17.09 -8.85
C LYS A 96 -12.77 17.86 -7.84
N GLU A 97 -13.39 18.62 -6.95
CA GLU A 97 -12.65 19.43 -5.96
C GLU A 97 -12.03 18.56 -4.86
N ALA A 98 -12.75 17.56 -4.39
CA ALA A 98 -12.24 16.59 -3.41
C ALA A 98 -11.12 15.77 -4.04
N ASP A 99 -11.34 15.25 -5.25
CA ASP A 99 -10.37 14.43 -5.97
C ASP A 99 -9.08 15.19 -6.28
N ASN A 100 -9.15 16.47 -6.65
CA ASN A 100 -7.96 17.30 -6.85
C ASN A 100 -7.15 17.48 -5.56
N ARG A 101 -7.81 17.70 -4.42
CA ARG A 101 -7.12 17.78 -3.12
C ARG A 101 -6.50 16.46 -2.71
N HIS A 102 -7.23 15.37 -2.87
CA HIS A 102 -6.78 14.01 -2.53
C HIS A 102 -5.61 13.58 -3.42
N SER A 103 -5.72 13.77 -4.74
CA SER A 103 -4.65 13.50 -5.71
C SER A 103 -3.38 14.26 -5.37
N LYS A 104 -3.50 15.57 -5.06
CA LYS A 104 -2.34 16.36 -4.64
C LYS A 104 -1.66 15.79 -3.40
N ARG A 105 -2.41 15.42 -2.36
CA ARG A 105 -1.86 14.83 -1.14
C ARG A 105 -1.16 13.49 -1.42
N ILE A 106 -1.74 12.65 -2.27
CA ILE A 106 -1.14 11.38 -2.70
C ILE A 106 0.18 11.65 -3.42
N ILE A 107 0.20 12.58 -4.38
CA ILE A 107 1.41 12.98 -5.12
C ILE A 107 2.47 13.52 -4.16
N ASP A 108 2.12 14.46 -3.28
CA ASP A 108 3.06 15.05 -2.31
C ASP A 108 3.68 13.97 -1.44
N LYS A 109 2.89 12.97 -0.96
CA LYS A 109 3.38 11.85 -0.17
C LYS A 109 4.29 10.91 -0.98
N LEU A 110 4.00 10.66 -2.25
CA LEU A 110 4.81 9.81 -3.12
C LEU A 110 6.19 10.43 -3.43
N TYR A 111 6.26 11.78 -3.48
CA TYR A 111 7.53 12.51 -3.65
C TYR A 111 8.25 12.81 -2.34
N GLU A 112 7.64 12.49 -1.18
CA GLU A 112 8.29 12.68 0.11
C GLU A 112 9.54 11.82 0.23
N LYS A 113 10.62 12.41 0.73
CA LYS A 113 11.89 11.73 0.92
C LYS A 113 12.15 11.39 2.38
N ASP A 114 12.80 10.27 2.60
CA ASP A 114 13.31 9.88 3.89
C ASP A 114 14.54 10.73 4.28
N LYS A 115 15.07 10.49 5.50
CA LYS A 115 16.27 11.16 6.02
C LYS A 115 17.55 10.91 5.19
N ASN A 116 17.54 9.91 4.31
CA ASN A 116 18.67 9.57 3.45
C ASN A 116 18.51 10.15 2.03
N GLY A 117 17.39 10.84 1.76
CA GLY A 117 17.07 11.43 0.46
C GLY A 117 16.40 10.48 -0.53
N ASN A 118 16.10 9.23 -0.14
CA ASN A 118 15.33 8.28 -0.95
C ASN A 118 13.83 8.55 -0.82
N LEU A 119 13.05 8.14 -1.81
CA LEU A 119 11.59 8.21 -1.71
C LEU A 119 11.11 7.39 -0.50
N LEU A 120 10.17 7.97 0.25
CA LEU A 120 9.64 7.35 1.48
C LEU A 120 8.79 6.12 1.17
N ILE A 121 8.02 6.15 0.09
CA ILE A 121 7.11 5.07 -0.30
C ILE A 121 7.85 4.07 -1.18
N ASP A 122 7.89 2.81 -0.75
CA ASP A 122 8.55 1.72 -1.47
C ASP A 122 7.62 1.03 -2.47
N LEU A 123 6.32 0.95 -2.16
CA LEU A 123 5.32 0.24 -2.96
C LEU A 123 3.99 0.98 -2.92
N VAL A 124 3.25 0.92 -4.04
CA VAL A 124 1.87 1.41 -4.14
C VAL A 124 0.95 0.25 -4.46
N LEU A 125 -0.04 0.02 -3.61
CA LEU A 125 -1.13 -0.93 -3.83
C LEU A 125 -2.38 -0.18 -4.25
N VAL A 126 -2.78 -0.36 -5.51
CA VAL A 126 -4.02 0.21 -6.04
C VAL A 126 -5.13 -0.83 -5.91
N ILE A 127 -6.17 -0.51 -5.15
CA ILE A 127 -7.34 -1.39 -4.95
C ILE A 127 -8.42 -0.98 -5.95
N LEU A 128 -8.84 -1.94 -6.76
CA LEU A 128 -9.89 -1.78 -7.74
C LEU A 128 -11.15 -2.53 -7.30
N ASP A 129 -12.30 -1.89 -7.45
CA ASP A 129 -13.58 -2.56 -7.25
C ASP A 129 -13.94 -3.36 -8.51
N GLY A 130 -13.80 -4.67 -8.44
CA GLY A 130 -14.14 -5.58 -9.55
C GLY A 130 -15.64 -5.63 -9.89
N GLY A 131 -16.51 -5.10 -9.03
CA GLY A 131 -17.95 -4.98 -9.26
C GLY A 131 -18.35 -3.67 -9.96
N SER A 132 -17.45 -2.68 -9.98
CA SER A 132 -17.70 -1.39 -10.63
C SER A 132 -17.68 -1.51 -12.15
N ARG A 133 -18.69 -0.93 -12.80
CA ARG A 133 -18.73 -0.79 -14.27
C ARG A 133 -17.91 0.39 -14.76
N ASP A 134 -17.63 1.35 -13.87
CA ASP A 134 -16.83 2.54 -14.16
C ASP A 134 -15.47 2.43 -13.46
N LEU A 135 -14.46 2.14 -14.25
CA LEU A 135 -13.05 2.12 -13.82
C LEU A 135 -12.32 3.42 -14.19
N GLY A 136 -13.04 4.45 -14.68
CA GLY A 136 -12.45 5.69 -15.16
C GLY A 136 -11.58 6.38 -14.11
N THR A 137 -12.11 6.58 -12.90
CA THR A 137 -11.37 7.16 -11.77
C THR A 137 -10.11 6.36 -11.41
N SER A 138 -10.19 5.03 -11.45
CA SER A 138 -9.05 4.16 -11.17
C SER A 138 -7.99 4.24 -12.26
N TYR A 139 -8.38 4.32 -13.53
CA TYR A 139 -7.45 4.54 -14.64
C TYR A 139 -6.79 5.92 -14.59
N GLU A 140 -7.53 6.96 -14.26
CA GLU A 140 -6.98 8.31 -14.09
C GLU A 140 -5.95 8.33 -12.94
N LEU A 141 -6.24 7.70 -11.81
CA LEU A 141 -5.31 7.56 -10.70
C LEU A 141 -4.02 6.85 -11.14
N ILE A 142 -4.13 5.70 -11.79
CA ILE A 142 -2.97 4.93 -12.25
C ILE A 142 -2.15 5.75 -13.24
N ASN A 143 -2.78 6.30 -14.27
CA ASN A 143 -2.08 6.98 -15.36
C ASN A 143 -1.52 8.34 -14.98
N ASN A 144 -2.22 9.10 -14.15
CA ASN A 144 -1.87 10.50 -13.89
C ASN A 144 -1.10 10.67 -12.56
N VAL A 145 -1.17 9.69 -11.66
CA VAL A 145 -0.56 9.79 -10.32
C VAL A 145 0.51 8.72 -10.12
N VAL A 146 0.20 7.44 -10.37
CA VAL A 146 1.09 6.31 -10.03
C VAL A 146 2.17 6.10 -11.08
N ILE A 147 1.80 5.95 -12.36
CA ILE A 147 2.76 5.64 -13.46
C ILE A 147 3.85 6.71 -13.63
N PRO A 148 3.57 8.03 -13.58
CA PRO A 148 4.61 9.04 -13.73
C PRO A 148 5.74 8.95 -12.70
N ILE A 149 5.46 8.36 -11.52
CA ILE A 149 6.44 8.22 -10.44
C ILE A 149 7.32 7.00 -10.67
N GLU A 150 6.74 5.90 -11.15
CA GLU A 150 7.52 4.70 -11.50
C GLU A 150 8.54 4.99 -12.62
N SER A 151 8.17 5.79 -13.61
CA SER A 151 9.08 6.18 -14.71
C SER A 151 10.28 6.99 -14.24
N LEU A 152 10.16 7.78 -13.17
CA LEU A 152 11.25 8.55 -12.59
C LEU A 152 12.22 7.71 -11.76
N GLN A 153 11.80 6.55 -11.26
CA GLN A 153 12.69 5.63 -10.53
C GLN A 153 13.56 4.76 -11.46
N ILE A 154 13.11 4.54 -12.69
CA ILE A 154 13.83 3.71 -13.68
C ILE A 154 14.97 4.47 -14.36
N GLU A 155 14.88 5.81 -14.46
CA GLU A 155 15.94 6.65 -15.06
C GLU A 155 17.19 6.84 -14.18
N GLY A 156 17.20 6.30 -12.97
CA GLY A 156 18.27 6.45 -11.98
C GLY A 156 19.11 5.18 -11.71
N ILE A 157 19.01 4.15 -12.57
CA ILE A 157 19.85 2.93 -12.48
C ILE A 157 20.99 3.00 -13.50
#